data_02e3ed4094b06c45c3b3625391a53a20
#
_entry.id   02e3ed4094b06c45c3b3625391a53a20
#
_cell.length_a   1.000
_cell.length_b   1.000
_cell.length_c   1.000
_cell.angle_alpha   90.00
_cell.angle_beta   90.00
_cell.angle_gamma   90.00
#
_symmetry.space_group_name_H-M   'P 1'
#
loop_
_entity.id
_entity.type
_entity.pdbx_description
1 polymer ?
#
loop_
_entity_poly.entity_id
_entity_poly.type
_entity_poly.pdbx_seq_one_letter_code
_entity_poly.pdbx_strand_id
1 'polypeptide(L)'
;MSKSEDDLLELTNEFESCQRILHVLGDENRQHLILEMMKMGECNGVRVGTITEKTYLSRPAVSHHIKILKEAGILKMRREGTKNYYYFDVDSKVIDHLLRLFQHTKELMEALPNRNYESHNS
;
A
#
# COMPACT_ATOMS: atom_id res chain seq x y z
N MET A 1 27.26 -13.21 12.94
CA MET A 1 26.31 -12.26 13.54
C MET A 1 25.37 -12.98 14.50
N SER A 2 24.91 -12.30 15.52
CA SER A 2 23.91 -12.86 16.40
C SER A 2 22.55 -12.93 15.69
N LYS A 3 21.64 -13.73 16.24
CA LYS A 3 20.30 -13.84 15.68
C LYS A 3 19.59 -12.49 15.64
N SER A 4 19.73 -11.67 16.70
CA SER A 4 19.10 -10.35 16.72
C SER A 4 19.69 -9.40 15.70
N GLU A 5 20.98 -9.51 15.39
CA GLU A 5 21.59 -8.71 14.32
C GLU A 5 21.07 -9.13 12.96
N ASP A 6 20.90 -10.44 12.75
CA ASP A 6 20.33 -10.97 11.51
C ASP A 6 18.89 -10.53 11.35
N ASP A 7 18.11 -10.54 12.43
CA ASP A 7 16.72 -10.08 12.42
C ASP A 7 16.62 -8.59 12.06
N LEU A 8 17.52 -7.78 12.63
CA LEU A 8 17.53 -6.34 12.33
C LEU A 8 17.96 -6.07 10.89
N LEU A 9 18.91 -6.85 10.38
CA LEU A 9 19.30 -6.71 8.97
C LEU A 9 18.16 -7.09 8.04
N GLU A 10 17.46 -8.17 8.35
CA GLU A 10 16.29 -8.58 7.58
C GLU A 10 15.22 -7.49 7.61
N LEU A 11 14.94 -6.91 8.78
CA LEU A 11 13.97 -5.83 8.91
C LEU A 11 14.38 -4.60 8.09
N THR A 12 15.67 -4.25 8.10
CA THR A 12 16.18 -3.15 7.28
C THR A 12 15.88 -3.38 5.81
N ASN A 13 16.14 -4.59 5.33
CA ASN A 13 15.88 -4.94 3.93
C ASN A 13 14.38 -4.90 3.61
N GLU A 14 13.54 -5.33 4.54
CA GLU A 14 12.09 -5.27 4.37
C GLU A 14 11.60 -3.83 4.27
N PHE A 15 12.09 -2.92 5.12
CA PHE A 15 11.76 -1.50 5.02
C PHE A 15 12.18 -0.92 3.68
N GLU A 16 13.38 -1.22 3.23
CA GLU A 16 13.89 -0.72 1.95
C GLU A 16 13.02 -1.19 0.78
N SER A 17 12.63 -2.46 0.78
CA SER A 17 11.80 -2.99 -0.30
C SER A 17 10.36 -2.48 -0.27
N CYS A 18 9.90 -1.99 0.87
CA CYS A 18 8.54 -1.46 1.03
C CYS A 18 8.45 0.06 0.98
N GLN A 19 9.57 0.77 0.81
CA GLN A 19 9.56 2.24 0.81
C GLN A 19 8.57 2.84 -0.18
N ARG A 20 8.57 2.33 -1.39
CA ARG A 20 7.68 2.87 -2.43
C ARG A 20 6.21 2.69 -2.07
N ILE A 21 5.81 1.50 -1.67
CA ILE A 21 4.39 1.24 -1.36
C ILE A 21 3.95 2.00 -0.12
N LEU A 22 4.82 2.15 0.88
CA LEU A 22 4.51 2.96 2.05
C LEU A 22 4.26 4.41 1.66
N HIS A 23 5.10 4.96 0.79
CA HIS A 23 4.93 6.31 0.28
C HIS A 23 3.62 6.45 -0.51
N VAL A 24 3.35 5.49 -1.39
CA VAL A 24 2.15 5.50 -2.24
C VAL A 24 0.89 5.48 -1.38
N LEU A 25 0.83 4.61 -0.37
CA LEU A 25 -0.35 4.48 0.49
C LEU A 25 -0.43 5.56 1.56
N GLY A 26 0.63 6.33 1.77
CA GLY A 26 0.64 7.44 2.71
C GLY A 26 -0.04 8.71 2.22
N ASP A 27 -0.47 8.77 0.98
CA ASP A 27 -1.10 9.96 0.39
C ASP A 27 -2.62 9.90 0.58
N GLU A 28 -3.20 10.94 1.16
CA GLU A 28 -4.64 10.99 1.46
C GLU A 28 -5.52 10.87 0.21
N ASN A 29 -5.10 11.49 -0.89
CA ASN A 29 -5.87 11.45 -2.13
C ASN A 29 -5.88 10.04 -2.71
N ARG A 30 -4.77 9.32 -2.62
CA ARG A 30 -4.73 7.93 -3.09
C ARG A 30 -5.57 7.02 -2.19
N GLN A 31 -5.55 7.26 -0.87
CA GLN A 31 -6.41 6.53 0.06
C GLN A 31 -7.89 6.75 -0.29
N HIS A 32 -8.26 8.00 -0.53
CA HIS A 32 -9.63 8.36 -0.93
C HIS A 32 -10.04 7.62 -2.22
N LEU A 33 -9.16 7.62 -3.22
CA LEU A 33 -9.42 6.97 -4.48
C LEU A 33 -9.60 5.47 -4.33
N ILE A 34 -8.74 4.82 -3.53
CA ILE A 34 -8.84 3.39 -3.24
C ILE A 34 -10.19 3.08 -2.59
N LEU A 35 -10.58 3.87 -1.59
CA LEU A 35 -11.83 3.64 -0.87
C LEU A 35 -13.05 3.82 -1.79
N GLU A 36 -13.04 4.84 -2.64
CA GLU A 36 -14.13 5.06 -3.58
C GLU A 36 -14.23 3.92 -4.61
N MET A 37 -13.10 3.41 -5.09
CA MET A 37 -13.10 2.25 -5.97
C MET A 37 -13.65 1.00 -5.29
N MET A 38 -13.32 0.79 -4.02
CA MET A 38 -13.85 -0.35 -3.25
C MET A 38 -15.35 -0.23 -3.06
N LYS A 39 -15.85 0.97 -2.81
CA LYS A 39 -17.31 1.21 -2.68
C LYS A 39 -18.06 0.90 -3.96
N MET A 40 -17.45 1.10 -5.12
CA MET A 40 -18.08 0.78 -6.40
C MET A 40 -18.30 -0.71 -6.59
N GLY A 41 -17.45 -1.55 -5.98
CA GLY A 41 -17.61 -3.00 -6.01
C GLY A 41 -17.47 -3.65 -7.39
N GLU A 42 -16.81 -2.99 -8.34
CA GLU A 42 -16.69 -3.45 -9.71
C GLU A 42 -15.46 -4.33 -9.90
N CYS A 43 -15.67 -5.65 -9.92
CA CYS A 43 -14.58 -6.62 -10.11
C CYS A 43 -13.93 -6.55 -11.49
N ASN A 44 -14.69 -6.14 -12.50
CA ASN A 44 -14.23 -6.09 -13.89
C ASN A 44 -13.47 -4.82 -14.24
N GLY A 45 -13.45 -3.87 -13.32
CA GLY A 45 -12.71 -2.64 -13.50
C GLY A 45 -13.58 -1.45 -13.83
N VAL A 46 -13.02 -0.27 -13.60
CA VAL A 46 -13.70 1.01 -13.82
C VAL A 46 -12.82 1.94 -14.63
N ARG A 47 -13.44 2.87 -15.34
CA ARG A 47 -12.74 3.85 -16.15
C ARG A 47 -12.40 5.08 -15.32
N VAL A 48 -11.35 5.80 -15.73
CA VAL A 48 -10.91 7.04 -15.07
C VAL A 48 -12.08 8.03 -14.91
N GLY A 49 -12.90 8.18 -15.95
CA GLY A 49 -14.05 9.10 -15.88
C GLY A 49 -15.03 8.76 -14.77
N THR A 50 -15.32 7.46 -14.60
CA THR A 50 -16.23 7.00 -13.56
C THR A 50 -15.64 7.28 -12.17
N ILE A 51 -14.34 6.99 -12.00
CA ILE A 51 -13.65 7.27 -10.73
C ILE A 51 -13.67 8.76 -10.43
N THR A 52 -13.42 9.59 -11.44
CA THR A 52 -13.43 11.04 -11.28
C THR A 52 -14.78 11.55 -10.77
N GLU A 53 -15.87 11.00 -11.28
CA GLU A 53 -17.22 11.38 -10.84
C GLU A 53 -17.48 11.03 -9.38
N LYS A 54 -16.82 10.01 -8.84
CA LYS A 54 -17.02 9.55 -7.47
C LYS A 54 -16.06 10.19 -6.47
N THR A 55 -15.10 10.98 -6.94
CA THR A 55 -14.12 11.62 -6.08
C THR A 55 -14.26 13.14 -6.14
N TYR A 56 -13.58 13.85 -5.25
CA TYR A 56 -13.50 15.32 -5.32
C TYR A 56 -12.30 15.79 -6.15
N LEU A 57 -11.58 14.84 -6.77
CA LEU A 57 -10.36 15.13 -7.51
C LEU A 57 -10.66 15.48 -8.96
N SER A 58 -9.77 16.25 -9.58
CA SER A 58 -9.84 16.51 -11.02
C SER A 58 -9.46 15.27 -11.80
N ARG A 59 -9.87 15.20 -13.07
CA ARG A 59 -9.52 14.07 -13.93
C ARG A 59 -8.01 13.89 -14.10
N PRO A 60 -7.21 14.96 -14.32
CA PRO A 60 -5.75 14.79 -14.38
C PRO A 60 -5.17 14.25 -13.09
N ALA A 61 -5.68 14.68 -11.93
CA ALA A 61 -5.22 14.16 -10.64
C ALA A 61 -5.56 12.67 -10.49
N VAL A 62 -6.78 12.27 -10.85
CA VAL A 62 -7.18 10.85 -10.82
C VAL A 62 -6.28 10.02 -11.72
N SER A 63 -6.04 10.47 -12.96
CA SER A 63 -5.15 9.76 -13.90
C SER A 63 -3.75 9.59 -13.32
N HIS A 64 -3.22 10.64 -12.68
CA HIS A 64 -1.90 10.61 -12.07
C HIS A 64 -1.84 9.58 -10.92
N HIS A 65 -2.81 9.62 -10.02
CA HIS A 65 -2.84 8.69 -8.88
C HIS A 65 -3.06 7.24 -9.31
N ILE A 66 -3.91 7.01 -10.31
CA ILE A 66 -4.13 5.66 -10.84
C ILE A 66 -2.84 5.08 -11.42
N LYS A 67 -2.08 5.90 -12.16
CA LYS A 67 -0.79 5.46 -12.70
C LYS A 67 0.17 5.04 -11.60
N ILE A 68 0.26 5.85 -10.54
CA ILE A 68 1.11 5.55 -9.38
C ILE A 68 0.67 4.25 -8.70
N LEU A 69 -0.63 4.08 -8.47
CA LEU A 69 -1.17 2.87 -7.85
C LEU A 69 -0.93 1.63 -8.70
N LYS A 70 -1.05 1.76 -10.01
CA LYS A 70 -0.76 0.66 -10.93
C LYS A 70 0.72 0.28 -10.89
N GLU A 71 1.60 1.25 -10.97
CA GLU A 71 3.04 1.01 -10.92
C GLU A 71 3.49 0.41 -9.58
N ALA A 72 2.76 0.72 -8.51
CA ALA A 72 3.07 0.20 -7.18
C ALA A 72 2.48 -1.20 -6.92
N GLY A 73 1.71 -1.74 -7.86
CA GLY A 73 1.16 -3.09 -7.73
C GLY A 73 -0.19 -3.17 -7.02
N ILE A 74 -0.87 -2.04 -6.80
CA ILE A 74 -2.20 -2.01 -6.18
C ILE A 74 -3.29 -2.23 -7.23
N LEU A 75 -3.11 -1.63 -8.40
CA LEU A 75 -4.09 -1.73 -9.48
C LEU A 75 -3.50 -2.40 -10.71
N LYS A 76 -4.38 -3.03 -11.47
CA LYS A 76 -4.11 -3.54 -12.82
C LYS A 76 -5.00 -2.81 -13.81
N MET A 77 -4.67 -2.93 -15.07
CA MET A 77 -5.44 -2.32 -16.16
C MET A 77 -5.76 -3.39 -17.22
N ARG A 78 -7.00 -3.36 -17.67
CA ARG A 78 -7.48 -4.16 -18.78
C ARG A 78 -7.91 -3.21 -19.88
N ARG A 79 -7.54 -3.51 -21.13
CA ARG A 79 -7.92 -2.67 -22.26
C ARG A 79 -8.94 -3.40 -23.12
N GLU A 80 -10.01 -2.68 -23.48
CA GLU A 80 -10.99 -3.12 -24.46
C GLU A 80 -11.12 -2.05 -25.55
N GLY A 81 -10.63 -2.33 -26.76
CA GLY A 81 -10.56 -1.33 -27.81
C GLY A 81 -9.70 -0.15 -27.39
N THR A 82 -10.31 1.02 -27.29
CA THR A 82 -9.63 2.24 -26.85
C THR A 82 -9.87 2.56 -25.38
N LYS A 83 -10.61 1.69 -24.67
CA LYS A 83 -11.03 1.94 -23.29
C LYS A 83 -10.18 1.17 -22.30
N ASN A 84 -9.71 1.86 -21.25
CA ASN A 84 -8.92 1.28 -20.16
C ASN A 84 -9.79 1.13 -18.92
N TYR A 85 -9.74 -0.06 -18.32
CA TYR A 85 -10.47 -0.40 -17.10
C TYR A 85 -9.48 -0.77 -16.02
N TYR A 86 -9.62 -0.16 -14.86
CA TYR A 86 -8.71 -0.35 -13.72
C TYR A 86 -9.40 -1.14 -12.63
N TYR A 87 -8.69 -2.07 -12.02
CA TYR A 87 -9.21 -2.95 -10.97
C TYR A 87 -8.09 -3.32 -10.00
N PHE A 88 -8.46 -3.81 -8.82
CA PHE A 88 -7.48 -4.18 -7.81
C PHE A 88 -6.74 -5.45 -8.19
N ASP A 89 -5.42 -5.42 -8.00
CA ASP A 89 -4.54 -6.57 -8.28
C ASP A 89 -4.49 -7.47 -7.04
N VAL A 90 -5.45 -8.38 -6.93
CA VAL A 90 -5.55 -9.29 -5.79
C VAL A 90 -4.44 -10.35 -5.75
N ASP A 91 -3.74 -10.54 -6.86
CA ASP A 91 -2.64 -11.51 -6.95
C ASP A 91 -1.28 -10.89 -6.66
N SER A 92 -1.22 -9.58 -6.48
CA SER A 92 0.00 -8.86 -6.15
C SER A 92 0.47 -9.23 -4.75
N LYS A 93 1.80 -9.34 -4.59
CA LYS A 93 2.41 -9.63 -3.30
C LYS A 93 2.71 -8.39 -2.47
N VAL A 94 2.37 -7.20 -2.97
CA VAL A 94 2.76 -5.95 -2.33
C VAL A 94 2.14 -5.80 -0.93
N ILE A 95 0.87 -6.15 -0.78
CA ILE A 95 0.21 -6.07 0.54
C ILE A 95 0.76 -7.15 1.47
N ASP A 96 1.05 -8.34 0.96
CA ASP A 96 1.68 -9.41 1.75
C ASP A 96 3.03 -8.97 2.31
N HIS A 97 3.82 -8.26 1.50
CA HIS A 97 5.10 -7.72 1.94
C HIS A 97 4.93 -6.69 3.06
N LEU A 98 3.92 -5.83 2.97
CA LEU A 98 3.60 -4.87 4.02
C LEU A 98 3.19 -5.58 5.31
N LEU A 99 2.33 -6.58 5.20
CA LEU A 99 1.89 -7.36 6.36
C LEU A 99 3.08 -8.00 7.07
N ARG A 100 4.02 -8.57 6.31
CA ARG A 100 5.24 -9.15 6.86
C ARG A 100 6.10 -8.09 7.55
N LEU A 101 6.27 -6.94 6.91
CA LEU A 101 7.03 -5.83 7.50
C LEU A 101 6.44 -5.41 8.84
N PHE A 102 5.14 -5.22 8.90
CA PHE A 102 4.46 -4.78 10.12
C PHE A 102 4.55 -5.84 11.22
N GLN A 103 4.32 -7.09 10.87
CA GLN A 103 4.40 -8.19 11.83
C GLN A 103 5.82 -8.34 12.39
N HIS A 104 6.82 -8.28 11.52
CA HIS A 104 8.21 -8.41 11.94
C HIS A 104 8.65 -7.23 12.80
N THR A 105 8.24 -6.01 12.42
CA THR A 105 8.49 -4.81 13.22
C THR A 105 7.92 -4.97 14.63
N LYS A 106 6.67 -5.39 14.72
CA LYS A 106 6.00 -5.59 16.00
C LYS A 106 6.72 -6.61 16.86
N GLU A 107 7.10 -7.76 16.29
CA GLU A 107 7.81 -8.82 17.00
C GLU A 107 9.14 -8.33 17.57
N LEU A 108 9.89 -7.57 16.78
CA LEU A 108 11.18 -7.04 17.24
C LEU A 108 11.01 -5.98 18.31
N MET A 109 9.98 -5.14 18.21
CA MET A 109 9.67 -4.16 19.26
C MET A 109 9.31 -4.85 20.56
N GLU A 110 8.49 -5.89 20.51
CA GLU A 110 8.09 -6.64 21.70
C GLU A 110 9.24 -7.38 22.35
N ALA A 111 10.26 -7.74 21.57
CA ALA A 111 11.44 -8.46 22.07
C ALA A 111 12.51 -7.53 22.69
N LEU A 112 12.33 -6.21 22.62
CA LEU A 112 13.30 -5.29 23.17
C LEU A 112 13.37 -5.41 24.70
N PRO A 113 14.56 -5.36 25.29
CA PRO A 113 14.69 -5.41 26.73
C PRO A 113 14.21 -4.13 27.40
N ASN A 114 13.93 -4.19 28.71
CA ASN A 114 13.56 -3.05 29.56
C ASN A 114 12.25 -2.37 29.21
N ARG A 115 11.38 -3.03 28.45
CA ARG A 115 10.09 -2.48 28.10
C ARG A 115 9.25 -2.11 29.33
N ASN A 116 9.29 -2.96 30.36
CA ASN A 116 8.55 -2.71 31.61
C ASN A 116 9.13 -1.54 32.38
N TYR A 117 10.43 -1.33 32.32
CA TYR A 117 11.09 -0.23 32.96
C TYR A 117 10.62 1.10 32.39
N GLU A 118 10.52 1.20 31.08
CA GLU A 118 10.06 2.40 30.42
C GLU A 118 8.64 2.77 30.80
N SER A 119 7.77 1.79 31.01
CA SER A 119 6.39 2.05 31.39
C SER A 119 6.26 2.71 32.76
N HIS A 120 7.25 2.57 33.64
CA HIS A 120 7.26 3.19 34.96
C HIS A 120 7.68 4.67 34.92
N ASN A 121 8.31 5.10 33.86
CA ASN A 121 8.84 6.45 33.72
C ASN A 121 7.95 7.37 32.90
N SER A 122 6.90 6.86 32.37
CA SER A 122 5.97 7.64 31.54
C SER A 122 4.82 8.29 32.30
#